data_df50a70a233abd1688c4d5f9aacca031
#
_entry.id   df50a70a233abd1688c4d5f9aacca031
#
_cell.length_a   1.000
_cell.length_b   1.000
_cell.length_c   1.000
_cell.angle_alpha   90.00
_cell.angle_beta   90.00
_cell.angle_gamma   90.00
#
_symmetry.space_group_name_H-M   'P 1'
#
loop_
_entity.id
_entity.type
_entity.pdbx_description
1 polymer ?
#
loop_
_entity_poly.entity_id
_entity_poly.type
_entity_poly.pdbx_seq_one_letter_code
_entity_poly.pdbx_strand_id
1 'polypeptide(L)'
;NALVPMADNLSQATPGKLFQDGTINVSALQAVADSLSDSSKVFKSANEKIQGIGDTHISQVTELVDKAKDGFATLNGAVDAAEKVAPVLPQMLGANGQTRNYLVYAMNNVEIRACGGFGGSQGLISVTDGQMSIGDFVPRIGLSEDEAVESVDEEDEALFGNHSNLYNSGNTYSPDW
;
A
#
# COMPACT_ATOMS: atom_id res chain seq x y z
N ASN A 1 19.66 23.05 -3.26
CA ASN A 1 20.43 21.83 -2.90
C ASN A 1 19.58 20.79 -2.16
N ALA A 2 18.30 20.67 -2.51
CA ALA A 2 17.35 19.71 -1.89
C ALA A 2 17.61 18.24 -2.31
N LEU A 3 18.38 18.01 -3.36
CA LEU A 3 18.68 16.65 -3.86
C LEU A 3 19.73 15.91 -3.04
N VAL A 4 20.59 16.61 -2.30
CA VAL A 4 21.64 15.97 -1.47
C VAL A 4 21.02 15.26 -0.26
N PRO A 5 20.18 15.91 0.56
CA PRO A 5 19.47 15.21 1.66
C PRO A 5 18.62 14.05 1.16
N MET A 6 18.00 14.18 -0.01
CA MET A 6 17.23 13.08 -0.62
C MET A 6 18.14 11.89 -0.95
N ALA A 7 19.30 12.10 -1.55
CA ALA A 7 20.23 11.03 -1.87
C ALA A 7 20.73 10.32 -0.61
N ASP A 8 21.04 11.07 0.44
CA ASP A 8 21.47 10.52 1.73
C ASP A 8 20.37 9.69 2.39
N ASN A 9 19.14 10.18 2.41
CA ASN A 9 18.00 9.45 2.98
C ASN A 9 17.60 8.24 2.14
N LEU A 10 17.65 8.32 0.81
CA LEU A 10 17.46 7.16 -0.07
C LEU A 10 18.55 6.11 0.13
N SER A 11 19.76 6.51 0.50
CA SER A 11 20.83 5.55 0.87
C SER A 11 20.51 4.77 2.15
N GLN A 12 19.64 5.29 3.00
CA GLN A 12 19.10 4.59 4.17
C GLN A 12 17.94 3.65 3.81
N ALA A 13 17.32 3.82 2.64
CA ALA A 13 16.23 2.99 2.14
C ALA A 13 16.69 1.69 1.45
N THR A 14 17.94 1.27 1.66
CA THR A 14 18.39 -0.04 1.17
C THR A 14 17.71 -1.16 1.93
N PRO A 15 17.36 -2.28 1.28
CA PRO A 15 16.64 -3.39 1.93
C PRO A 15 17.25 -3.84 3.24
N GLY A 16 18.60 -3.91 3.33
CA GLY A 16 19.31 -4.31 4.55
C GLY A 16 19.28 -3.30 5.70
N LYS A 17 18.89 -2.04 5.44
CA LYS A 17 18.72 -1.02 6.47
C LYS A 17 17.26 -0.80 6.84
N LEU A 18 16.36 -1.09 5.91
CA LEU A 18 14.92 -1.00 6.13
C LEU A 18 14.38 -2.22 6.85
N PHE A 19 15.00 -3.39 6.68
CA PHE A 19 14.56 -4.63 7.29
C PHE A 19 15.74 -5.34 7.96
N GLN A 20 15.70 -5.44 9.28
CA GLN A 20 16.70 -6.12 10.10
C GLN A 20 16.01 -6.95 11.17
N ASP A 21 16.45 -8.19 11.34
CA ASP A 21 16.01 -9.09 12.42
C ASP A 21 14.48 -9.21 12.55
N GLY A 22 13.77 -9.28 11.41
CA GLY A 22 12.31 -9.37 11.39
C GLY A 22 11.58 -8.05 11.69
N THR A 23 12.29 -6.95 11.81
CA THR A 23 11.74 -5.62 12.11
C THR A 23 11.95 -4.67 10.94
N ILE A 24 10.92 -3.89 10.62
CA ILE A 24 11.00 -2.81 9.64
C ILE A 24 11.40 -1.52 10.35
N ASN A 25 12.42 -0.85 9.85
CA ASN A 25 12.90 0.43 10.40
C ASN A 25 11.94 1.58 10.03
N VAL A 26 10.93 1.80 10.88
CA VAL A 26 9.89 2.82 10.67
C VAL A 26 10.48 4.23 10.63
N SER A 27 11.52 4.50 11.45
CA SER A 27 12.18 5.82 11.47
C SER A 27 12.90 6.11 10.16
N ALA A 28 13.52 5.10 9.53
CA ALA A 28 14.14 5.26 8.22
C ALA A 28 13.08 5.50 7.13
N LEU A 29 11.93 4.81 7.19
CA LEU A 29 10.81 5.06 6.29
C LEU A 29 10.24 6.47 6.45
N GLN A 30 10.11 6.96 7.68
CA GLN A 30 9.64 8.32 7.94
C GLN A 30 10.61 9.35 7.36
N ALA A 31 11.91 9.19 7.57
CA ALA A 31 12.92 10.08 7.00
C ALA A 31 12.89 10.10 5.47
N VAL A 32 12.64 8.96 4.83
CA VAL A 32 12.44 8.88 3.36
C VAL A 32 11.16 9.61 2.95
N ALA A 33 10.06 9.42 3.67
CA ALA A 33 8.79 10.09 3.39
C ALA A 33 8.93 11.63 3.47
N ASP A 34 9.56 12.13 4.53
CA ASP A 34 9.80 13.55 4.74
C ASP A 34 10.69 14.13 3.61
N SER A 35 11.75 13.43 3.25
CA SER A 35 12.65 13.82 2.16
C SER A 35 11.99 13.83 0.79
N LEU A 36 11.10 12.88 0.53
CA LEU A 36 10.30 12.84 -0.70
C LEU A 36 9.35 14.03 -0.75
N SER A 37 8.67 14.35 0.35
CA SER A 37 7.80 15.50 0.45
C SER A 37 8.52 16.82 0.20
N ASP A 38 9.71 17.01 0.80
CA ASP A 38 10.51 18.22 0.62
C ASP A 38 11.08 18.35 -0.79
N SER A 39 11.47 17.22 -1.39
CA SER A 39 12.07 17.20 -2.72
C SER A 39 11.02 17.29 -3.83
N SER A 40 9.78 16.87 -3.59
CA SER A 40 8.73 16.82 -4.60
C SER A 40 8.44 18.21 -5.18
N LYS A 41 8.43 19.25 -4.34
CA LYS A 41 8.21 20.65 -4.77
C LYS A 41 9.29 21.11 -5.72
N VAL A 42 10.56 20.80 -5.41
CA VAL A 42 11.70 21.14 -6.26
C VAL A 42 11.62 20.39 -7.59
N PHE A 43 11.23 19.11 -7.51
CA PHE A 43 11.11 18.25 -8.69
C PHE A 43 9.97 18.72 -9.61
N LYS A 44 8.81 19.05 -9.06
CA LYS A 44 7.66 19.59 -9.79
C LYS A 44 8.03 20.91 -10.47
N SER A 45 8.68 21.82 -9.76
CA SER A 45 9.16 23.11 -10.34
C SER A 45 10.20 22.89 -11.45
N ALA A 46 11.09 21.91 -11.31
CA ALA A 46 12.05 21.58 -12.38
C ALA A 46 11.34 20.98 -13.61
N ASN A 47 10.37 20.09 -13.39
CA ASN A 47 9.54 19.51 -14.45
C ASN A 47 8.78 20.60 -15.22
N GLU A 48 8.10 21.52 -14.53
CA GLU A 48 7.40 22.65 -15.15
C GLU A 48 8.32 23.48 -16.05
N LYS A 49 9.53 23.80 -15.57
CA LYS A 49 10.50 24.56 -16.35
C LYS A 49 10.97 23.80 -17.59
N ILE A 50 11.22 22.51 -17.49
CA ILE A 50 11.65 21.68 -18.62
C ILE A 50 10.51 21.52 -19.63
N GLN A 51 9.28 21.27 -19.17
CA GLN A 51 8.11 21.19 -20.04
C GLN A 51 7.84 22.51 -20.78
N GLY A 52 8.20 23.65 -20.17
CA GLY A 52 8.06 24.97 -20.77
C GLY A 52 9.11 25.33 -21.83
N ILE A 53 10.15 24.50 -22.04
CA ILE A 53 11.12 24.73 -23.10
C ILE A 53 10.49 24.42 -24.44
N GLY A 54 10.38 25.44 -25.30
CA GLY A 54 9.89 25.32 -26.67
C GLY A 54 10.91 24.71 -27.62
N ASP A 55 10.58 24.74 -28.92
CA ASP A 55 11.50 24.35 -29.98
C ASP A 55 12.73 25.26 -30.01
N THR A 56 13.90 24.68 -30.01
CA THR A 56 15.18 25.39 -29.95
C THR A 56 15.73 25.75 -31.32
N HIS A 57 15.05 25.37 -32.42
CA HIS A 57 15.48 25.53 -33.82
C HIS A 57 16.79 24.80 -34.17
N ILE A 58 17.34 24.00 -33.26
CA ILE A 58 18.50 23.15 -33.45
C ILE A 58 18.05 21.71 -33.15
N SER A 59 17.98 20.87 -34.18
CA SER A 59 17.37 19.53 -34.06
C SER A 59 17.98 18.64 -32.96
N GLN A 60 19.31 18.67 -32.79
CA GLN A 60 19.99 17.89 -31.74
C GLN A 60 19.64 18.38 -30.34
N VAL A 61 19.45 19.69 -30.15
CA VAL A 61 19.06 20.28 -28.85
C VAL A 61 17.59 19.97 -28.57
N THR A 62 16.72 20.07 -29.56
CA THR A 62 15.30 19.72 -29.44
C THR A 62 15.13 18.25 -29.03
N GLU A 63 15.87 17.33 -29.68
CA GLU A 63 15.83 15.89 -29.31
C GLU A 63 16.27 15.63 -27.87
N LEU A 64 17.30 16.33 -27.40
CA LEU A 64 17.76 16.22 -25.99
C LEU A 64 16.73 16.78 -25.00
N VAL A 65 16.08 17.88 -25.37
CA VAL A 65 15.02 18.49 -24.55
C VAL A 65 13.81 17.55 -24.49
N ASP A 66 13.40 16.93 -25.58
CA ASP A 66 12.28 16.00 -25.60
C ASP A 66 12.56 14.74 -24.76
N LYS A 67 13.76 14.16 -24.88
CA LYS A 67 14.19 13.06 -23.99
C LYS A 67 14.20 13.47 -22.51
N ALA A 68 14.61 14.70 -22.21
CA ALA A 68 14.56 15.23 -20.86
C ALA A 68 13.11 15.38 -20.36
N LYS A 69 12.19 15.90 -21.21
CA LYS A 69 10.76 16.02 -20.89
C LYS A 69 10.15 14.67 -20.54
N ASP A 70 10.39 13.65 -21.35
CA ASP A 70 9.88 12.30 -21.13
C ASP A 70 10.44 11.68 -19.84
N GLY A 71 11.75 11.85 -19.61
CA GLY A 71 12.39 11.39 -18.38
C GLY A 71 11.81 12.06 -17.14
N PHE A 72 11.64 13.38 -17.18
CA PHE A 72 11.05 14.13 -16.05
C PHE A 72 9.58 13.81 -15.84
N ALA A 73 8.79 13.59 -16.89
CA ALA A 73 7.39 13.17 -16.77
C ALA A 73 7.27 11.82 -16.08
N THR A 74 8.10 10.85 -16.47
CA THR A 74 8.14 9.52 -15.85
C THR A 74 8.53 9.59 -14.37
N LEU A 75 9.57 10.36 -14.04
CA LEU A 75 10.02 10.55 -12.66
C LEU A 75 8.98 11.29 -11.81
N ASN A 76 8.29 12.29 -12.37
CA ASN A 76 7.24 13.00 -11.66
C ASN A 76 6.09 12.07 -11.27
N GLY A 77 5.67 11.14 -12.15
CA GLY A 77 4.68 10.13 -11.83
C GLY A 77 5.10 9.22 -10.66
N ALA A 78 6.37 8.81 -10.62
CA ALA A 78 6.92 8.02 -9.53
C ALA A 78 6.98 8.81 -8.19
N VAL A 79 7.37 10.07 -8.25
CA VAL A 79 7.40 10.98 -7.09
C VAL A 79 5.98 11.19 -6.54
N ASP A 80 5.01 11.47 -7.39
CA ASP A 80 3.60 11.65 -6.99
C ASP A 80 3.01 10.39 -6.33
N ALA A 81 3.33 9.21 -6.83
CA ALA A 81 2.91 7.94 -6.22
C ALA A 81 3.58 7.74 -4.85
N ALA A 82 4.89 7.97 -4.76
CA ALA A 82 5.64 7.84 -3.52
C ALA A 82 5.20 8.85 -2.46
N GLU A 83 4.91 10.09 -2.85
CA GLU A 83 4.40 11.14 -1.96
C GLU A 83 3.06 10.77 -1.30
N LYS A 84 2.22 10.02 -2.00
CA LYS A 84 0.93 9.54 -1.46
C LYS A 84 1.09 8.36 -0.50
N VAL A 85 2.02 7.47 -0.77
CA VAL A 85 2.18 6.22 -0.02
C VAL A 85 3.12 6.38 1.17
N ALA A 86 4.23 7.11 1.00
CA ALA A 86 5.27 7.23 2.00
C ALA A 86 4.78 7.73 3.38
N PRO A 87 3.88 8.73 3.50
CA PRO A 87 3.39 9.19 4.80
C PRO A 87 2.50 8.16 5.52
N VAL A 88 1.90 7.23 4.77
CA VAL A 88 0.95 6.25 5.31
C VAL A 88 1.68 5.02 5.84
N LEU A 89 2.79 4.62 5.21
CA LEU A 89 3.55 3.43 5.58
C LEU A 89 3.99 3.38 7.05
N PRO A 90 4.58 4.44 7.64
CA PRO A 90 4.94 4.43 9.06
C PRO A 90 3.73 4.20 9.97
N GLN A 91 2.58 4.79 9.64
CA GLN A 91 1.35 4.63 10.40
C GLN A 91 0.81 3.20 10.31
N MET A 92 0.86 2.58 9.12
CA MET A 92 0.50 1.18 8.93
C MET A 92 1.42 0.24 9.70
N LEU A 93 2.68 0.63 9.90
CA LEU A 93 3.67 -0.14 10.66
C LEU A 93 3.70 0.18 12.15
N GLY A 94 2.69 0.89 12.66
CA GLY A 94 2.55 1.14 14.09
C GLY A 94 3.54 2.15 14.65
N ALA A 95 3.96 3.16 13.86
CA ALA A 95 4.84 4.23 14.30
C ALA A 95 4.38 4.89 15.62
N ASN A 96 5.34 5.40 16.38
CA ASN A 96 5.13 6.08 17.68
C ASN A 96 4.51 5.18 18.76
N GLY A 97 4.92 3.91 18.80
CA GLY A 97 4.48 2.95 19.80
C GLY A 97 3.03 2.50 19.64
N GLN A 98 2.39 2.81 18.54
CA GLN A 98 1.03 2.35 18.27
C GLN A 98 1.06 0.92 17.74
N THR A 99 0.08 0.12 18.16
CA THR A 99 -0.11 -1.22 17.58
C THR A 99 -1.17 -1.16 16.49
N ARG A 100 -0.84 -1.70 15.33
CA ARG A 100 -1.77 -1.95 14.23
C ARG A 100 -2.06 -3.42 14.16
N ASN A 101 -3.35 -3.75 14.11
CA ASN A 101 -3.82 -5.13 14.01
C ASN A 101 -4.42 -5.35 12.63
N TYR A 102 -3.95 -6.42 11.98
CA TYR A 102 -4.41 -6.83 10.66
C TYR A 102 -5.04 -8.21 10.77
N LEU A 103 -6.31 -8.31 10.48
CA LEU A 103 -6.98 -9.59 10.34
C LEU A 103 -6.62 -10.18 8.97
N VAL A 104 -6.09 -11.38 8.98
CA VAL A 104 -5.66 -12.09 7.77
C VAL A 104 -6.52 -13.34 7.59
N TYR A 105 -7.10 -13.47 6.42
CA TYR A 105 -7.80 -14.68 5.99
C TYR A 105 -6.90 -15.49 5.07
N ALA A 106 -6.64 -16.74 5.44
CA ALA A 106 -6.01 -17.69 4.55
C ALA A 106 -7.08 -18.29 3.62
N MET A 107 -7.05 -17.88 2.37
CA MET A 107 -8.06 -18.25 1.39
C MET A 107 -7.59 -19.42 0.53
N ASN A 108 -8.47 -20.40 0.34
CA ASN A 108 -8.27 -21.50 -0.60
C ASN A 108 -8.86 -21.10 -1.96
N ASN A 109 -8.01 -20.78 -2.92
CA ASN A 109 -8.39 -20.35 -4.26
C ASN A 109 -8.89 -21.50 -5.17
N VAL A 110 -8.77 -22.76 -4.75
CA VAL A 110 -9.36 -23.90 -5.47
C VAL A 110 -10.88 -23.92 -5.33
N GLU A 111 -11.39 -23.37 -4.24
CA GLU A 111 -12.82 -23.12 -4.06
C GLU A 111 -13.14 -21.73 -4.62
N ILE A 112 -13.62 -21.71 -5.87
CA ILE A 112 -13.89 -20.46 -6.61
C ILE A 112 -15.03 -19.70 -5.92
N ARG A 113 -14.74 -18.48 -5.48
CA ARG A 113 -15.68 -17.52 -4.90
C ARG A 113 -15.38 -16.12 -5.40
N ALA A 114 -16.34 -15.20 -5.34
CA ALA A 114 -16.21 -13.85 -5.87
C ALA A 114 -15.02 -13.07 -5.25
N CYS A 115 -14.76 -13.26 -3.94
CA CYS A 115 -13.61 -12.66 -3.24
C CYS A 115 -12.29 -13.40 -3.42
N GLY A 116 -12.18 -14.36 -4.33
CA GLY A 116 -10.93 -15.06 -4.67
C GLY A 116 -10.72 -16.41 -4.00
N GLY A 117 -11.63 -16.90 -3.15
CA GLY A 117 -11.54 -18.23 -2.55
C GLY A 117 -12.32 -18.41 -1.26
N PHE A 118 -12.26 -19.61 -0.71
CA PHE A 118 -12.84 -19.92 0.59
C PHE A 118 -11.91 -19.53 1.73
N GLY A 119 -12.36 -18.66 2.63
CA GLY A 119 -11.63 -18.27 3.83
C GLY A 119 -11.66 -19.36 4.90
N GLY A 120 -10.75 -20.33 4.83
CA GLY A 120 -10.75 -21.52 5.71
C GLY A 120 -10.17 -21.28 7.09
N SER A 121 -9.27 -20.33 7.23
CA SER A 121 -8.67 -19.96 8.52
C SER A 121 -8.38 -18.46 8.60
N GLN A 122 -8.28 -17.95 9.80
CA GLN A 122 -8.01 -16.55 10.06
C GLN A 122 -6.99 -16.41 11.18
N GLY A 123 -6.20 -15.33 11.12
CA GLY A 123 -5.19 -15.01 12.13
C GLY A 123 -5.02 -13.51 12.25
N LEU A 124 -4.41 -13.10 13.34
CA LEU A 124 -4.10 -11.70 13.61
C LEU A 124 -2.61 -11.45 13.42
N ILE A 125 -2.27 -10.44 12.64
CA ILE A 125 -0.92 -9.89 12.59
C ILE A 125 -0.94 -8.54 13.30
N SER A 126 -0.11 -8.39 14.31
CA SER A 126 0.07 -7.14 15.04
C SER A 126 1.43 -6.53 14.70
N VAL A 127 1.46 -5.23 14.44
CA VAL A 127 2.69 -4.50 14.09
C VAL A 127 2.82 -3.31 15.03
N THR A 128 3.95 -3.20 15.72
CA THR A 128 4.28 -2.09 16.60
C THR A 128 5.69 -1.60 16.30
N ASP A 129 5.84 -0.33 15.96
CA ASP A 129 7.13 0.26 15.57
C ASP A 129 7.91 -0.59 14.53
N GLY A 130 7.18 -1.19 13.58
CA GLY A 130 7.74 -2.05 12.55
C GLY A 130 8.03 -3.49 12.99
N GLN A 131 7.88 -3.82 14.26
CA GLN A 131 8.01 -5.18 14.75
C GLN A 131 6.71 -5.95 14.54
N MET A 132 6.80 -7.01 13.77
CA MET A 132 5.66 -7.85 13.42
C MET A 132 5.54 -9.04 14.38
N SER A 133 4.33 -9.25 14.90
CA SER A 133 3.95 -10.44 15.66
C SER A 133 2.81 -11.14 14.94
N ILE A 134 2.99 -12.42 14.67
CA ILE A 134 1.99 -13.25 14.00
C ILE A 134 1.34 -14.13 15.05
N GLY A 135 0.03 -13.96 15.24
CA GLY A 135 -0.78 -14.80 16.11
C GLY A 135 -1.11 -16.15 15.47
N ASP A 136 -1.74 -17.01 16.24
CA ASP A 136 -2.19 -18.30 15.76
C ASP A 136 -3.27 -18.14 14.69
N PHE A 137 -3.16 -18.95 13.64
CA PHE A 137 -4.21 -19.09 12.64
C PHE A 137 -5.18 -20.18 13.11
N VAL A 138 -6.40 -19.79 13.32
CA VAL A 138 -7.46 -20.69 13.77
C VAL A 138 -8.41 -21.00 12.62
N PRO A 139 -9.01 -22.21 12.60
CA PRO A 139 -10.09 -22.51 11.67
C PRO A 139 -11.19 -21.47 11.85
N ARG A 140 -11.77 -21.09 10.75
CA ARG A 140 -12.87 -20.19 10.75
C ARG A 140 -14.11 -20.90 11.28
N ILE A 141 -14.55 -20.53 12.47
CA ILE A 141 -15.75 -21.08 13.10
C ILE A 141 -16.91 -20.17 12.72
N GLY A 142 -18.03 -20.73 12.27
CA GLY A 142 -19.24 -19.97 12.00
C GLY A 142 -19.71 -19.21 13.24
N LEU A 143 -20.08 -17.95 13.05
CA LEU A 143 -20.89 -17.27 14.05
C LEU A 143 -22.22 -18.02 14.16
N SER A 144 -22.80 -18.09 15.35
CA SER A 144 -24.16 -18.59 15.50
C SER A 144 -25.15 -17.59 14.87
N GLU A 145 -26.35 -18.04 14.53
CA GLU A 145 -27.38 -17.14 14.00
C GLU A 145 -27.66 -15.95 14.93
N ASP A 146 -27.54 -16.16 16.24
CA ASP A 146 -27.72 -15.13 17.25
C ASP A 146 -26.55 -14.11 17.30
N GLU A 147 -25.39 -14.45 16.74
CA GLU A 147 -24.19 -13.61 16.65
C GLU A 147 -24.04 -12.93 15.28
N ALA A 148 -24.87 -13.27 14.32
CA ALA A 148 -24.93 -12.61 13.03
C ALA A 148 -25.56 -11.22 13.20
N VAL A 149 -24.76 -10.19 13.05
CA VAL A 149 -25.09 -8.81 13.47
C VAL A 149 -25.80 -8.01 12.38
N GLU A 150 -25.84 -8.47 11.15
CA GLU A 150 -26.34 -7.69 10.02
C GLU A 150 -27.27 -8.49 9.12
N SER A 151 -28.26 -7.79 8.56
CA SER A 151 -29.11 -8.30 7.50
C SER A 151 -28.28 -8.42 6.21
N VAL A 152 -28.42 -9.53 5.55
CA VAL A 152 -27.87 -9.76 4.21
C VAL A 152 -28.63 -8.88 3.21
N ASP A 153 -27.94 -8.41 2.19
CA ASP A 153 -28.56 -7.75 1.05
C ASP A 153 -29.53 -8.72 0.36
N GLU A 154 -30.72 -8.25 -0.01
CA GLU A 154 -31.74 -9.06 -0.66
C GLU A 154 -31.25 -9.66 -1.99
N GLU A 155 -30.37 -8.98 -2.71
CA GLU A 155 -29.77 -9.46 -3.95
C GLU A 155 -28.80 -10.61 -3.69
N ASP A 156 -27.95 -10.48 -2.68
CA ASP A 156 -27.03 -11.55 -2.25
C ASP A 156 -27.78 -12.77 -1.74
N GLU A 157 -28.86 -12.59 -0.97
CA GLU A 157 -29.68 -13.68 -0.49
C GLU A 157 -30.39 -14.41 -1.65
N ALA A 158 -30.86 -13.67 -2.65
CA ALA A 158 -31.49 -14.24 -3.84
C ALA A 158 -30.49 -15.06 -4.69
N LEU A 159 -29.22 -14.65 -4.75
CA LEU A 159 -28.20 -15.32 -5.54
C LEU A 159 -27.55 -16.50 -4.81
N PHE A 160 -27.30 -16.37 -3.54
CA PHE A 160 -26.48 -17.30 -2.76
C PHE A 160 -27.26 -18.03 -1.64
N GLY A 161 -28.50 -17.65 -1.38
CA GLY A 161 -29.33 -18.23 -0.32
C GLY A 161 -28.70 -18.04 1.06
N ASN A 162 -28.86 -19.02 1.93
CA ASN A 162 -28.32 -18.98 3.29
C ASN A 162 -26.78 -18.86 3.37
N HIS A 163 -26.08 -19.01 2.24
CA HIS A 163 -24.63 -18.86 2.19
C HIS A 163 -24.18 -17.41 2.06
N SER A 164 -25.09 -16.51 1.75
CA SER A 164 -24.82 -15.07 1.69
C SER A 164 -24.73 -14.42 3.07
N ASN A 165 -25.24 -15.08 4.10
CA ASN A 165 -25.21 -14.54 5.45
C ASN A 165 -23.80 -14.48 6.02
N LEU A 166 -23.64 -13.71 7.11
CA LEU A 166 -22.37 -13.44 7.81
C LEU A 166 -21.77 -14.63 8.56
N TYR A 167 -22.26 -15.85 8.32
CA TYR A 167 -21.49 -17.02 8.68
C TYR A 167 -20.12 -16.95 8.03
N ASN A 168 -19.11 -17.35 8.76
CA ASN A 168 -17.72 -17.24 8.39
C ASN A 168 -17.37 -17.66 6.95
N SER A 169 -18.14 -18.47 6.31
CA SER A 169 -17.94 -18.89 4.93
C SER A 169 -18.73 -18.06 3.92
N GLY A 170 -19.78 -17.38 4.34
CA GLY A 170 -20.68 -16.62 3.46
C GLY A 170 -20.05 -15.34 2.93
N ASN A 171 -19.28 -14.63 3.74
CA ASN A 171 -18.69 -13.34 3.36
C ASN A 171 -17.64 -13.39 2.23
N THR A 172 -17.36 -14.54 1.67
CA THR A 172 -16.48 -14.67 0.48
C THR A 172 -17.27 -14.88 -0.81
N TYR A 173 -18.59 -14.88 -0.76
CA TYR A 173 -19.44 -14.99 -1.95
C TYR A 173 -19.62 -13.65 -2.65
N SER A 174 -19.85 -12.57 -1.90
CA SER A 174 -19.96 -11.23 -2.47
C SER A 174 -18.59 -10.56 -2.63
N PRO A 175 -18.34 -9.80 -3.73
CA PRO A 175 -17.15 -8.98 -3.88
C PRO A 175 -17.22 -7.70 -3.04
N ASP A 176 -18.38 -7.30 -2.58
CA ASP A 176 -18.59 -6.12 -1.75
C ASP A 176 -18.51 -6.48 -0.25
N TRP A 177 -17.68 -5.73 0.47
CA TRP A 177 -17.40 -5.91 1.90
C TRP A 177 -17.90 -4.74 2.71
#